data_1e4ad67be6b190ab14f3db2a5217d06a
#
_entry.id   1e4ad67be6b190ab14f3db2a5217d06a
#
_cell.length_a   1.000
_cell.length_b   1.000
_cell.length_c   1.000
_cell.angle_alpha   90.00
_cell.angle_beta   90.00
_cell.angle_gamma   90.00
#
_symmetry.space_group_name_H-M   'P 1'
#
loop_
_entity.id
_entity.type
_entity.pdbx_description
1 polymer ?
#
loop_
_entity_poly.entity_id
_entity_poly.type
_entity_poly.pdbx_seq_one_letter_code
_entity_poly.pdbx_strand_id
1 'polypeptide(L)'
;MSAQCGLCFHRCRLAEGQTGLCRARANRGGRIVPLGYARLTSLALDPIEKKPLRRFRPGSLILSAGSFGCNLRCPFCQNAEISTAGEDFPARDCPPEELVQLALGLRTRGNIGLAYTYNEPLVGF
;
A
#
# COMPACT_ATOMS: atom_id res chain seq x y z
N MET A 1 -21.99 13.80 -9.72
CA MET A 1 -21.07 14.90 -9.40
C MET A 1 -19.64 14.48 -9.65
N SER A 2 -18.84 15.32 -10.28
CA SER A 2 -17.42 15.04 -10.45
C SER A 2 -16.62 15.55 -9.24
N ALA A 3 -15.52 14.86 -8.91
CA ALA A 3 -14.59 15.30 -7.86
C ALA A 3 -13.16 15.23 -8.38
N GLN A 4 -12.31 16.11 -7.89
CA GLN A 4 -10.90 16.12 -8.26
C GLN A 4 -10.06 15.55 -7.10
N CYS A 5 -9.22 14.56 -7.42
CA CYS A 5 -8.26 14.02 -6.47
C CYS A 5 -7.04 14.94 -6.40
N GLY A 6 -6.71 15.41 -5.21
CA GLY A 6 -5.55 16.28 -4.97
C GLY A 6 -4.32 15.58 -4.42
N LEU A 7 -4.34 14.24 -4.33
CA LEU A 7 -3.28 13.49 -3.65
C LEU A 7 -1.93 13.54 -4.38
N CYS A 8 -1.94 13.39 -5.71
CA CYS A 8 -0.71 13.32 -6.49
C CYS A 8 -0.76 14.19 -7.74
N PHE A 9 0.33 14.21 -8.48
CA PHE A 9 0.50 15.03 -9.67
C PHE A 9 -0.49 14.74 -10.82
N HIS A 10 -1.13 13.57 -10.84
CA HIS A 10 -2.13 13.24 -11.85
C HIS A 10 -3.42 14.07 -11.74
N ARG A 11 -3.77 14.53 -10.54
CA ARG A 11 -4.94 15.37 -10.26
C ARG A 11 -6.20 14.88 -10.98
N CYS A 12 -6.45 13.57 -10.89
CA CYS A 12 -7.55 12.90 -11.58
C CYS A 12 -8.90 13.58 -11.31
N ARG A 13 -9.64 13.88 -12.38
CA ARG A 13 -11.04 14.29 -12.30
C ARG A 13 -11.90 13.06 -12.51
N LEU A 14 -12.72 12.74 -11.53
CA LEU A 14 -13.45 11.48 -11.48
C LEU A 14 -14.95 11.75 -11.43
N ALA A 15 -15.68 11.16 -12.34
CA ALA A 15 -17.14 11.10 -12.26
C ALA A 15 -17.56 10.20 -11.10
N GLU A 16 -18.83 10.25 -10.73
CA GLU A 16 -19.38 9.36 -9.69
C GLU A 16 -19.09 7.90 -10.02
N GLY A 17 -18.55 7.17 -9.05
CA GLY A 17 -18.17 5.76 -9.19
C GLY A 17 -16.85 5.50 -9.90
N GLN A 18 -16.26 6.51 -10.53
CA GLN A 18 -15.03 6.36 -11.30
C GLN A 18 -13.81 6.24 -10.37
N THR A 19 -12.88 5.38 -10.77
CA THR A 19 -11.61 5.15 -10.08
C THR A 19 -10.48 5.91 -10.75
N GLY A 20 -9.55 6.43 -9.97
CA GLY A 20 -8.36 7.13 -10.46
C GLY A 20 -7.35 6.22 -11.14
N LEU A 21 -6.36 6.82 -11.80
CA LEU A 21 -5.27 6.10 -12.47
C LEU A 21 -4.52 5.15 -11.55
N CYS A 22 -4.40 5.48 -10.28
CA CYS A 22 -3.77 4.63 -9.27
C CYS A 22 -4.59 3.39 -8.90
N ARG A 23 -5.89 3.34 -9.25
CA ARG A 23 -6.85 2.28 -8.92
C ARG A 23 -7.12 2.09 -7.42
N ALA A 24 -6.58 2.96 -6.59
CA ALA A 24 -6.73 2.90 -5.13
C ALA A 24 -7.60 4.00 -4.56
N ARG A 25 -8.11 4.90 -5.40
CA ARG A 25 -9.00 5.99 -4.98
C ARG A 25 -10.12 6.16 -5.98
N ALA A 26 -11.32 6.43 -5.48
CA ALA A 26 -12.52 6.60 -6.30
C ALA A 26 -13.36 7.78 -5.83
N ASN A 27 -14.23 8.26 -6.72
CA ASN A 27 -15.28 9.21 -6.35
C ASN A 27 -16.49 8.42 -5.85
N ARG A 28 -16.89 8.65 -4.60
CA ARG A 28 -18.09 8.11 -3.98
C ARG A 28 -18.89 9.24 -3.36
N GLY A 29 -20.07 9.53 -3.89
CA GLY A 29 -20.92 10.62 -3.40
C GLY A 29 -20.29 12.01 -3.54
N GLY A 30 -19.55 12.27 -4.60
CA GLY A 30 -18.87 13.55 -4.81
C GLY A 30 -17.59 13.74 -3.99
N ARG A 31 -17.11 12.68 -3.32
CA ARG A 31 -15.89 12.71 -2.50
C ARG A 31 -14.88 11.69 -2.99
N ILE A 32 -13.60 12.05 -2.90
CA ILE A 32 -12.51 11.12 -3.19
C ILE A 32 -12.22 10.30 -1.94
N VAL A 33 -12.41 8.99 -2.05
CA VAL A 33 -12.19 8.05 -0.95
C VAL A 33 -11.09 7.05 -1.30
N PRO A 34 -10.28 6.61 -0.31
CA PRO A 34 -9.34 5.51 -0.53
C PRO A 34 -10.10 4.18 -0.56
N LEU A 35 -9.77 3.32 -1.51
CA LEU A 35 -10.32 1.97 -1.64
C LEU A 35 -9.47 0.93 -0.90
N GLY A 36 -8.17 1.21 -0.75
CA GLY A 36 -7.19 0.29 -0.18
C GLY A 36 -6.88 0.51 1.30
N TYR A 37 -7.54 1.45 1.96
CA TYR A 37 -7.29 1.69 3.38
C TYR A 37 -7.58 0.43 4.21
N ALA A 38 -6.61 0.06 5.06
CA ALA A 38 -6.67 -1.14 5.90
C ALA A 38 -6.83 -2.46 5.12
N ARG A 39 -6.54 -2.49 3.81
CA ARG A 39 -6.61 -3.70 2.98
C ARG A 39 -5.22 -4.09 2.50
N LEU A 40 -4.76 -5.26 2.92
CA LEU A 40 -3.42 -5.76 2.58
C LEU A 40 -3.51 -6.89 1.56
N THR A 41 -2.72 -6.76 0.50
CA THR A 41 -2.52 -7.80 -0.52
C THR A 41 -1.28 -8.65 -0.22
N SER A 42 -0.35 -8.10 0.54
CA SER A 42 0.93 -8.73 0.88
C SER A 42 1.31 -8.41 2.30
N LEU A 43 1.80 -9.43 3.02
CA LEU A 43 2.33 -9.29 4.37
C LEU A 43 3.46 -10.32 4.53
N ALA A 44 4.67 -9.84 4.78
CA ALA A 44 5.85 -10.69 4.89
C ALA A 44 6.85 -10.13 5.90
N LEU A 45 7.52 -11.03 6.62
CA LEU A 45 8.64 -10.68 7.49
C LEU A 45 9.92 -10.79 6.65
N ASP A 46 10.35 -9.67 6.09
CA ASP A 46 11.48 -9.60 5.18
C ASP A 46 12.80 -9.27 5.88
N PRO A 47 13.94 -9.75 5.37
CA PRO A 47 15.25 -9.22 5.77
C PRO A 47 15.33 -7.72 5.51
N ILE A 48 15.95 -6.97 6.42
CA ILE A 48 16.11 -5.52 6.27
C ILE A 48 16.90 -5.15 5.02
N GLU A 49 17.82 -6.00 4.58
CA GLU A 49 18.64 -5.82 3.39
C GLU A 49 17.80 -5.83 2.09
N LYS A 50 16.63 -6.46 2.12
CA LYS A 50 15.69 -6.45 1.00
C LYS A 50 15.09 -5.06 0.74
N LYS A 51 15.20 -4.16 1.73
CA LYS A 51 14.81 -2.74 1.61
C LYS A 51 16.01 -1.85 1.22
N PRO A 52 16.98 -2.32 0.50
CA PRO A 52 18.39 -1.96 0.30
C PRO A 52 19.06 -1.19 1.44
N LEU A 53 18.81 -1.57 2.68
CA LEU A 53 19.36 -0.95 3.86
C LEU A 53 20.52 -1.79 4.43
N ARG A 54 21.69 -1.69 3.83
CA ARG A 54 22.84 -2.54 4.19
C ARG A 54 23.43 -2.25 5.56
N ARG A 55 23.41 -0.98 5.98
CA ARG A 55 24.08 -0.51 7.22
C ARG A 55 23.10 -0.21 8.34
N PHE A 56 21.83 -0.37 8.12
CA PHE A 56 20.80 -0.17 9.12
C PHE A 56 20.41 -1.51 9.73
N ARG A 57 20.87 -1.74 10.97
CA ARG A 57 20.57 -2.95 11.76
C ARG A 57 20.71 -4.25 10.95
N PRO A 58 21.93 -4.54 10.42
CA PRO A 58 22.14 -5.72 9.57
C PRO A 58 21.71 -7.01 10.25
N GLY A 59 21.11 -7.92 9.48
CA GLY A 59 20.62 -9.21 9.98
C GLY A 59 19.26 -9.15 10.66
N SER A 60 18.65 -7.97 10.80
CA SER A 60 17.30 -7.85 11.34
C SER A 60 16.23 -8.11 10.29
N LEU A 61 15.00 -8.26 10.75
CA LEU A 61 13.82 -8.45 9.92
C LEU A 61 12.89 -7.24 10.03
N ILE A 62 12.04 -7.04 9.04
CA ILE A 62 11.03 -5.99 9.04
C ILE A 62 9.71 -6.51 8.48
N LEU A 63 8.63 -6.31 9.22
CA LEU A 63 7.30 -6.68 8.77
C LEU A 63 6.87 -5.73 7.64
N SER A 64 6.71 -6.29 6.44
CA SER A 64 6.43 -5.54 5.22
C SER A 64 4.99 -5.75 4.79
N ALA A 65 4.28 -4.66 4.60
CA ALA A 65 2.88 -4.66 4.22
C ALA A 65 2.70 -3.94 2.88
N GLY A 66 1.95 -4.54 1.97
CA GLY A 66 1.54 -3.96 0.71
C GLY A 66 0.03 -3.95 0.56
N SER A 67 -0.49 -2.99 -0.15
CA SER A 67 -1.88 -2.89 -0.53
C SER A 67 -2.01 -3.10 -2.05
N PHE A 68 -2.90 -2.39 -2.71
CA PHE A 68 -3.05 -2.43 -4.17
C PHE A 68 -3.05 -1.03 -4.75
N GLY A 69 -2.76 -0.95 -6.03
CA GLY A 69 -2.71 0.31 -6.76
C GLY A 69 -1.41 1.07 -6.56
N CYS A 70 -1.10 1.92 -7.54
CA CYS A 70 0.09 2.76 -7.53
C CYS A 70 -0.12 3.90 -8.52
N ASN A 71 0.39 5.09 -8.20
CA ASN A 71 0.33 6.23 -9.10
C ASN A 71 1.49 6.28 -10.12
N LEU A 72 2.32 5.26 -10.12
CA LEU A 72 3.42 5.06 -11.07
C LEU A 72 3.17 3.85 -11.96
N ARG A 73 3.87 3.78 -13.09
CA ARG A 73 3.78 2.71 -14.09
C ARG A 73 5.19 2.27 -14.50
N CYS A 74 6.03 1.95 -13.51
CA CYS A 74 7.40 1.54 -13.76
C CYS A 74 7.41 0.26 -14.62
N PRO A 75 8.05 0.25 -15.81
CA PRO A 75 8.08 -0.94 -16.66
C PRO A 75 8.86 -2.10 -16.04
N PHE A 76 9.73 -1.81 -15.07
CA PHE A 76 10.53 -2.79 -14.34
C PHE A 76 9.94 -3.15 -12.96
N CYS A 77 8.68 -2.81 -12.69
CA CYS A 77 8.07 -3.06 -11.38
C CYS A 77 7.94 -4.56 -11.11
N GLN A 78 8.70 -5.06 -10.13
CA GLN A 78 8.63 -6.47 -9.74
C GLN A 78 7.34 -6.83 -9.01
N ASN A 79 6.59 -5.83 -8.54
CA ASN A 79 5.30 -5.99 -7.85
C ASN A 79 4.12 -5.54 -8.72
N ALA A 80 4.27 -5.62 -10.04
CA ALA A 80 3.25 -5.14 -10.99
C ALA A 80 1.88 -5.77 -10.75
N GLU A 81 1.83 -7.01 -10.28
CA GLU A 81 0.59 -7.73 -9.99
C GLU A 81 -0.30 -6.98 -8.99
N ILE A 82 0.28 -6.41 -7.93
CA ILE A 82 -0.48 -5.64 -6.95
C ILE A 82 -0.48 -4.14 -7.23
N SER A 83 0.60 -3.60 -7.78
CA SER A 83 0.70 -2.16 -8.05
C SER A 83 -0.26 -1.70 -9.15
N THR A 84 -0.64 -2.59 -10.07
CA THR A 84 -1.63 -2.32 -11.13
C THR A 84 -3.03 -2.83 -10.80
N ALA A 85 -3.22 -3.45 -9.65
CA ALA A 85 -4.52 -3.98 -9.21
C ALA A 85 -5.45 -2.90 -8.68
N GLY A 86 -6.73 -3.24 -8.57
CA GLY A 86 -7.79 -2.42 -8.00
C GLY A 86 -8.49 -3.13 -6.84
N GLU A 87 -9.65 -2.61 -6.42
CA GLU A 87 -10.38 -3.11 -5.25
C GLU A 87 -10.91 -4.55 -5.38
N ASP A 88 -10.98 -5.08 -6.59
CA ASP A 88 -11.38 -6.47 -6.89
C ASP A 88 -10.25 -7.49 -6.64
N PHE A 89 -9.01 -7.03 -6.44
CA PHE A 89 -7.88 -7.91 -6.12
C PHE A 89 -8.04 -8.49 -4.72
N PRO A 90 -7.74 -9.80 -4.50
CA PRO A 90 -7.84 -10.42 -3.18
C PRO A 90 -7.00 -9.68 -2.15
N ALA A 91 -7.65 -9.20 -1.10
CA ALA A 91 -7.00 -8.46 -0.02
C ALA A 91 -7.63 -8.84 1.32
N ARG A 92 -6.80 -8.83 2.36
CA ARG A 92 -7.20 -9.06 3.74
C ARG A 92 -7.46 -7.72 4.41
N ASP A 93 -8.55 -7.61 5.15
CA ASP A 93 -8.76 -6.48 6.05
C ASP A 93 -7.79 -6.57 7.23
N CYS A 94 -6.99 -5.54 7.42
CA CYS A 94 -6.02 -5.45 8.50
C CYS A 94 -5.94 -4.00 8.98
N PRO A 95 -6.76 -3.62 9.98
CA PRO A 95 -6.71 -2.28 10.55
C PRO A 95 -5.32 -1.97 11.10
N PRO A 96 -4.92 -0.68 11.16
CA PRO A 96 -3.61 -0.29 11.67
C PRO A 96 -3.27 -0.87 13.04
N GLU A 97 -4.24 -0.96 13.93
CA GLU A 97 -4.07 -1.52 15.28
C GLU A 97 -3.68 -3.00 15.23
N GLU A 98 -4.33 -3.77 14.35
CA GLU A 98 -4.00 -5.19 14.15
C GLU A 98 -2.60 -5.35 13.58
N LEU A 99 -2.23 -4.53 12.61
CA LEU A 99 -0.90 -4.57 12.00
C LEU A 99 0.20 -4.25 13.03
N VAL A 100 -0.04 -3.27 13.91
CA VAL A 100 0.88 -2.96 15.02
C VAL A 100 1.03 -4.15 15.96
N GLN A 101 -0.07 -4.80 16.33
CA GLN A 101 -0.02 -5.97 17.22
C GLN A 101 0.76 -7.12 16.58
N LEU A 102 0.57 -7.37 15.29
CA LEU A 102 1.36 -8.36 14.55
C LEU A 102 2.85 -8.02 14.57
N ALA A 103 3.20 -6.76 14.34
CA ALA A 103 4.60 -6.32 14.36
C ALA A 103 5.24 -6.49 15.73
N LEU A 104 4.52 -6.15 16.79
CA LEU A 104 4.99 -6.33 18.18
C LEU A 104 5.18 -7.80 18.53
N GLY A 105 4.26 -8.67 18.11
CA GLY A 105 4.34 -10.10 18.32
C GLY A 105 5.54 -10.77 17.62
N LEU A 106 6.04 -10.15 16.54
CA LEU A 106 7.18 -10.66 15.78
C LEU A 106 8.54 -10.15 16.28
N ARG A 107 8.57 -9.32 17.32
CA ARG A 107 9.84 -8.79 17.87
C ARG A 107 10.79 -9.90 18.32
N THR A 108 10.26 -10.96 18.90
CA THR A 108 11.07 -12.12 19.33
C THR A 108 11.69 -12.88 18.18
N ARG A 109 11.17 -12.70 16.95
CA ARG A 109 11.71 -13.27 15.72
C ARG A 109 12.67 -12.34 14.98
N GLY A 110 13.00 -11.19 15.57
CA GLY A 110 13.93 -10.22 14.98
C GLY A 110 13.28 -9.06 14.23
N ASN A 111 11.96 -8.93 14.30
CA ASN A 111 11.28 -7.78 13.67
C ASN A 111 11.62 -6.49 14.40
N ILE A 112 12.02 -5.47 13.64
CA ILE A 112 12.39 -4.15 14.16
C ILE A 112 11.37 -3.05 13.85
N GLY A 113 10.32 -3.37 13.08
CA GLY A 113 9.32 -2.35 12.73
C GLY A 113 8.38 -2.76 11.61
N LEU A 114 7.75 -1.76 11.01
CA LEU A 114 6.83 -1.89 9.89
C LEU A 114 7.37 -1.17 8.68
N ALA A 115 7.21 -1.76 7.50
CA ALA A 115 7.44 -1.12 6.22
C ALA A 115 6.18 -1.20 5.36
N TYR A 116 5.64 -0.07 4.98
CA TYR A 116 4.63 0.02 3.93
C TYR A 116 5.36 0.05 2.59
N THR A 117 5.17 -0.97 1.77
CA THR A 117 6.01 -1.20 0.60
C THR A 117 5.26 -2.00 -0.48
N TYR A 118 5.95 -2.40 -1.53
CA TYR A 118 5.51 -3.15 -2.70
C TYR A 118 4.70 -2.33 -3.71
N ASN A 119 3.87 -1.40 -3.28
CA ASN A 119 3.18 -0.39 -4.09
C ASN A 119 3.40 0.99 -3.46
N GLU A 120 2.87 2.06 -4.07
CA GLU A 120 2.96 3.39 -3.46
C GLU A 120 2.01 3.49 -2.26
N PRO A 121 2.53 3.59 -1.02
CA PRO A 121 1.67 3.55 0.17
C PRO A 121 0.73 4.75 0.29
N LEU A 122 1.09 5.93 -0.23
CA LEU A 122 0.28 7.13 -0.09
C LEU A 122 -1.08 7.03 -0.80
N VAL A 123 -1.21 6.21 -1.84
CA VAL A 123 -2.48 6.11 -2.58
C VAL A 123 -3.58 5.43 -1.76
N GLY A 124 -3.22 4.71 -0.70
CA GLY A 124 -4.15 4.00 0.19
C GLY A 124 -4.67 4.79 1.38
N PHE A 125 -4.20 6.01 1.57
CA PHE A 125 -4.60 6.85 2.72
C PHE A 125 -5.66 7.86 2.41
#